data_743101997d784c0d44a87e643fdcf857
#
_entry.id   743101997d784c0d44a87e643fdcf857
#
_cell.length_a   1.000
_cell.length_b   1.000
_cell.length_c   1.000
_cell.angle_alpha   90.00
_cell.angle_beta   90.00
_cell.angle_gamma   90.00
#
_symmetry.space_group_name_H-M   'P 1'
#
loop_
_entity.id
_entity.type
_entity.pdbx_description
1 polymer ?
#
loop_
_entity_poly.entity_id
_entity_poly.type
_entity_poly.pdbx_seq_one_letter_code
_entity_poly.pdbx_strand_id
1 'polypeptide(L)'
;MLGELDKAKAYANLVVAEAASFKNYFPLVHSYQVLYRAAKQEKDYQQALGYHEQYTAAFTAFMDDKSAQQMAYHTAHSEILAQSQKIALLDKDNQLLQYEQTTLKHQATLNKLLIIGLAVLVLGFAVMAYRSFIARQRFKALAEYDDLTAISNRYHFSTSAKGALALCEKGQLPAALIVFDLDHFKQINDQHGHAAGDWALRQTVDTCRNFMRNNDVFGRIGGEEFAILLPGCQSDKAHLLAEICRDAISNIDTAASGYDFKLSASFGVTSAEISGYHLTKLIEDADTAMYQAKQQGRNKVQFFQG
;
A
#
# COMPACT_ATOMS: atom_id res chain seq x y z
N MET A 1 31.46 -44.48 102.23
CA MET A 1 30.68 -43.30 101.81
C MET A 1 31.39 -41.95 102.03
N LEU A 2 32.08 -41.74 103.16
CA LEU A 2 32.77 -40.47 103.42
C LEU A 2 33.92 -40.19 102.44
N GLY A 3 34.70 -41.15 102.02
CA GLY A 3 35.85 -40.97 101.09
C GLY A 3 35.42 -40.63 99.62
N GLU A 4 34.21 -40.91 99.19
CA GLU A 4 33.73 -40.56 97.84
C GLU A 4 33.21 -39.12 97.75
N LEU A 5 32.64 -38.63 98.86
CA LEU A 5 32.16 -37.23 98.99
C LEU A 5 33.37 -36.25 98.96
N ASP A 6 34.43 -36.58 99.69
CA ASP A 6 35.66 -35.79 99.70
C ASP A 6 36.35 -35.69 98.34
N LYS A 7 36.34 -36.77 97.59
CA LYS A 7 36.85 -36.77 96.22
C LYS A 7 35.96 -35.90 95.31
N ALA A 8 34.63 -36.00 95.41
CA ALA A 8 33.70 -35.17 94.62
C ALA A 8 33.88 -33.69 94.89
N LYS A 9 34.04 -33.30 96.22
CA LYS A 9 34.36 -31.93 96.64
C LYS A 9 35.70 -31.45 96.03
N ALA A 10 36.75 -32.29 96.06
CA ALA A 10 38.03 -31.93 95.54
C ALA A 10 37.97 -31.63 93.98
N TYR A 11 37.32 -32.48 93.20
CA TYR A 11 37.12 -32.24 91.79
C TYR A 11 36.23 -31.03 91.55
N ALA A 12 35.17 -30.83 92.25
CA ALA A 12 34.32 -29.67 92.07
C ALA A 12 35.03 -28.35 92.43
N ASN A 13 35.89 -28.32 93.44
CA ASN A 13 36.72 -27.17 93.78
C ASN A 13 37.80 -26.89 92.71
N LEU A 14 38.35 -27.94 92.15
CA LEU A 14 39.33 -27.76 91.02
C LEU A 14 38.66 -27.10 89.81
N VAL A 15 37.47 -27.53 89.42
CA VAL A 15 36.67 -26.89 88.36
C VAL A 15 36.33 -25.44 88.67
N VAL A 16 35.95 -25.17 89.93
CA VAL A 16 35.67 -23.77 90.32
C VAL A 16 36.92 -22.92 90.34
N ALA A 17 38.10 -23.45 90.74
CA ALA A 17 39.36 -22.71 90.68
C ALA A 17 39.80 -22.38 89.29
N GLU A 18 39.53 -23.24 88.31
CA GLU A 18 39.83 -23.06 86.90
C GLU A 18 38.69 -22.34 86.15
N ALA A 19 37.67 -21.87 86.79
CA ALA A 19 36.44 -21.30 86.18
C ALA A 19 36.69 -20.21 85.14
N ALA A 20 37.70 -19.41 85.28
CA ALA A 20 38.08 -18.35 84.34
C ALA A 20 38.55 -18.89 82.99
N SER A 21 38.92 -20.19 82.91
CA SER A 21 39.38 -20.83 81.66
C SER A 21 38.26 -21.47 80.79
N PHE A 22 37.07 -21.63 81.45
CA PHE A 22 35.95 -22.29 80.77
C PHE A 22 35.09 -21.31 79.96
N LYS A 23 34.94 -21.58 78.67
CA LYS A 23 33.98 -20.86 77.77
C LYS A 23 32.53 -21.33 77.96
N ASN A 24 32.30 -22.36 78.82
CA ASN A 24 30.96 -22.95 79.01
C ASN A 24 30.64 -22.98 80.50
N TYR A 25 29.59 -22.42 80.89
CA TYR A 25 29.12 -22.35 82.28
C TYR A 25 28.60 -23.70 82.86
N PHE A 26 28.34 -24.70 82.04
CA PHE A 26 27.78 -25.99 82.49
C PHE A 26 28.64 -26.72 83.48
N PRO A 27 29.96 -26.84 83.34
CA PRO A 27 30.83 -27.45 84.36
C PRO A 27 30.75 -26.73 85.74
N LEU A 28 30.68 -25.41 85.71
CA LEU A 28 30.55 -24.59 86.90
C LEU A 28 29.22 -24.81 87.63
N VAL A 29 28.10 -24.83 86.88
CA VAL A 29 26.76 -25.11 87.40
C VAL A 29 26.77 -26.45 88.14
N HIS A 30 27.35 -27.49 87.52
CA HIS A 30 27.37 -28.82 88.13
C HIS A 30 28.30 -28.91 89.35
N SER A 31 29.44 -28.23 89.30
CA SER A 31 30.38 -28.17 90.41
C SER A 31 29.77 -27.47 91.61
N TYR A 32 29.15 -26.31 91.45
CA TYR A 32 28.47 -25.66 92.62
C TYR A 32 27.27 -26.46 93.16
N GLN A 33 26.57 -27.19 92.26
CA GLN A 33 25.52 -28.11 92.76
C GLN A 33 26.08 -29.23 93.65
N VAL A 34 27.23 -29.82 93.30
CA VAL A 34 27.95 -30.86 94.05
C VAL A 34 28.41 -30.27 95.37
N LEU A 35 29.06 -29.11 95.41
CA LEU A 35 29.53 -28.43 96.61
C LEU A 35 28.39 -28.06 97.53
N TYR A 36 27.29 -27.55 97.02
CA TYR A 36 26.06 -27.26 97.76
C TYR A 36 25.55 -28.52 98.48
N ARG A 37 25.42 -29.64 97.76
CA ARG A 37 24.91 -30.92 98.35
C ARG A 37 25.85 -31.46 99.40
N ALA A 38 27.17 -31.35 99.18
CA ALA A 38 28.18 -31.81 100.14
C ALA A 38 28.15 -30.99 101.42
N ALA A 39 28.15 -29.65 101.34
CA ALA A 39 28.03 -28.75 102.48
C ALA A 39 26.73 -28.97 103.30
N LYS A 40 25.65 -29.22 102.58
CA LYS A 40 24.34 -29.54 103.23
C LYS A 40 24.38 -30.87 103.99
N GLN A 41 25.10 -31.90 103.48
CA GLN A 41 25.26 -33.19 104.14
C GLN A 41 26.16 -33.10 105.37
N GLU A 42 27.18 -32.22 105.33
CA GLU A 42 28.06 -31.89 106.48
C GLU A 42 27.39 -30.98 107.51
N LYS A 43 26.17 -30.53 107.28
CA LYS A 43 25.41 -29.60 108.09
C LYS A 43 26.03 -28.20 108.22
N ASP A 44 26.94 -27.85 107.31
CA ASP A 44 27.48 -26.50 107.21
C ASP A 44 26.56 -25.63 106.29
N TYR A 45 25.57 -25.13 106.94
CA TYR A 45 24.48 -24.36 106.29
C TYR A 45 24.97 -23.00 105.71
N GLN A 46 26.03 -22.44 106.34
CA GLN A 46 26.57 -21.18 105.89
C GLN A 46 27.31 -21.33 104.57
N GLN A 47 28.17 -22.33 104.44
CA GLN A 47 28.83 -22.69 103.25
C GLN A 47 27.81 -23.20 102.16
N ALA A 48 26.84 -23.99 102.56
CA ALA A 48 25.80 -24.43 101.62
C ALA A 48 25.06 -23.27 101.01
N LEU A 49 24.70 -22.21 101.78
CA LEU A 49 24.07 -21.01 101.21
C LEU A 49 24.96 -20.29 100.17
N GLY A 50 26.24 -20.10 100.47
CA GLY A 50 27.18 -19.48 99.56
C GLY A 50 27.34 -20.28 98.25
N TYR A 51 27.40 -21.62 98.34
CA TYR A 51 27.44 -22.45 97.12
C TYR A 51 26.12 -22.43 96.38
N HIS A 52 25.01 -22.26 97.00
CA HIS A 52 23.71 -22.13 96.36
C HIS A 52 23.57 -20.81 95.63
N GLU A 53 24.07 -19.70 96.13
CA GLU A 53 24.10 -18.40 95.47
C GLU A 53 24.97 -18.45 94.27
N GLN A 54 26.18 -19.08 94.33
CA GLN A 54 27.06 -19.25 93.24
C GLN A 54 26.48 -20.18 92.14
N TYR A 55 25.75 -21.26 92.56
CA TYR A 55 25.02 -22.14 91.63
C TYR A 55 23.97 -21.38 90.85
N THR A 56 23.14 -20.58 91.55
CA THR A 56 22.08 -19.82 90.89
C THR A 56 22.65 -18.78 89.88
N ALA A 57 23.70 -18.12 90.27
CA ALA A 57 24.39 -17.16 89.34
C ALA A 57 24.96 -17.86 88.11
N ALA A 58 25.67 -18.99 88.32
CA ALA A 58 26.23 -19.75 87.14
C ALA A 58 25.11 -20.39 86.34
N PHE A 59 24.02 -20.85 86.91
CA PHE A 59 22.87 -21.42 86.17
C PHE A 59 22.18 -20.35 85.29
N THR A 60 21.92 -19.16 85.85
CA THR A 60 21.32 -18.05 85.14
C THR A 60 22.22 -17.65 83.90
N ALA A 61 23.57 -17.49 84.15
CA ALA A 61 24.49 -17.16 83.04
C ALA A 61 24.52 -18.25 81.98
N PHE A 62 24.43 -19.55 82.35
CA PHE A 62 24.35 -20.66 81.39
C PHE A 62 23.05 -20.62 80.59
N MET A 63 21.91 -20.33 81.22
CA MET A 63 20.60 -20.23 80.49
C MET A 63 20.57 -19.03 79.59
N ASP A 64 21.14 -17.89 79.99
CA ASP A 64 21.22 -16.70 79.12
C ASP A 64 22.08 -16.93 77.87
N ASP A 65 23.25 -17.53 78.05
CA ASP A 65 24.15 -17.90 76.93
C ASP A 65 23.46 -18.86 75.93
N LYS A 66 22.81 -19.91 76.45
CA LYS A 66 22.08 -20.87 75.64
C LYS A 66 20.90 -20.27 74.92
N SER A 67 20.14 -19.37 75.59
CA SER A 67 19.06 -18.59 74.93
C SER A 67 19.60 -17.69 73.81
N ALA A 68 20.71 -16.99 74.04
CA ALA A 68 21.29 -16.13 73.04
C ALA A 68 21.77 -16.93 71.78
N GLN A 69 22.40 -18.09 72.02
CA GLN A 69 22.81 -18.99 70.94
C GLN A 69 21.61 -19.51 70.13
N GLN A 70 20.51 -19.93 70.80
CA GLN A 70 19.29 -20.35 70.07
C GLN A 70 18.68 -19.24 69.30
N MET A 71 18.61 -18.03 69.87
CA MET A 71 18.05 -16.87 69.19
C MET A 71 18.89 -16.47 67.96
N ALA A 72 20.20 -16.45 68.05
CA ALA A 72 21.09 -16.20 66.91
C ALA A 72 20.90 -17.23 65.78
N TYR A 73 20.80 -18.53 66.17
CA TYR A 73 20.53 -19.60 65.20
C TYR A 73 19.18 -19.40 64.46
N HIS A 74 18.11 -19.13 65.21
CA HIS A 74 16.78 -18.91 64.63
C HIS A 74 16.78 -17.68 63.71
N THR A 75 17.43 -16.59 64.12
CA THR A 75 17.52 -15.38 63.32
C THR A 75 18.26 -15.63 62.03
N ALA A 76 19.47 -16.23 62.10
CA ALA A 76 20.25 -16.57 60.91
C ALA A 76 19.50 -17.54 59.95
N HIS A 77 18.81 -18.54 60.51
CA HIS A 77 18.01 -19.47 59.72
C HIS A 77 16.83 -18.77 59.01
N SER A 78 16.11 -17.88 59.73
CA SER A 78 15.01 -17.13 59.13
C SER A 78 15.47 -16.17 58.03
N GLU A 79 16.63 -15.53 58.19
CA GLU A 79 17.23 -14.67 57.18
C GLU A 79 17.59 -15.45 55.90
N ILE A 80 18.24 -16.63 56.05
CA ILE A 80 18.56 -17.49 54.91
C ILE A 80 17.31 -17.93 54.17
N LEU A 81 16.24 -18.30 54.92
CA LEU A 81 14.99 -18.70 54.33
C LEU A 81 14.33 -17.54 53.58
N ALA A 82 14.31 -16.35 54.17
CA ALA A 82 13.78 -15.14 53.50
C ALA A 82 14.56 -14.77 52.25
N GLN A 83 15.90 -14.87 52.29
CA GLN A 83 16.73 -14.64 51.09
C GLN A 83 16.47 -15.66 49.98
N SER A 84 16.33 -16.94 50.36
CA SER A 84 16.04 -17.99 49.36
C SER A 84 14.68 -17.79 48.67
N GLN A 85 13.65 -17.40 49.46
CA GLN A 85 12.33 -17.05 48.91
C GLN A 85 12.39 -15.83 47.98
N LYS A 86 13.17 -14.81 48.34
CA LYS A 86 13.34 -13.62 47.53
C LYS A 86 14.04 -13.94 46.19
N ILE A 87 15.08 -14.80 46.21
CA ILE A 87 15.75 -15.27 45.00
C ILE A 87 14.79 -16.04 44.08
N ALA A 88 13.98 -16.95 44.65
CA ALA A 88 13.00 -17.71 43.90
C ALA A 88 11.92 -16.82 43.26
N LEU A 89 11.48 -15.76 43.97
CA LEU A 89 10.54 -14.77 43.43
C LEU A 89 11.14 -13.98 42.27
N LEU A 90 12.39 -13.47 42.43
CA LEU A 90 13.09 -12.73 41.40
C LEU A 90 13.34 -13.58 40.14
N ASP A 91 13.66 -14.87 40.33
CA ASP A 91 13.84 -15.78 39.18
C ASP A 91 12.53 -15.97 38.40
N LYS A 92 11.41 -16.11 39.12
CA LYS A 92 10.08 -16.21 38.51
C LYS A 92 9.70 -14.94 37.78
N ASP A 93 9.96 -13.76 38.32
CA ASP A 93 9.70 -12.48 37.69
C ASP A 93 10.56 -12.31 36.43
N ASN A 94 11.83 -12.70 36.48
CA ASN A 94 12.72 -12.70 35.29
C ASN A 94 12.21 -13.63 34.19
N GLN A 95 11.70 -14.81 34.53
CA GLN A 95 11.12 -15.74 33.55
C GLN A 95 9.87 -15.14 32.89
N LEU A 96 9.00 -14.50 33.68
CA LEU A 96 7.81 -13.80 33.15
C LEU A 96 8.19 -12.67 32.20
N LEU A 97 9.15 -11.83 32.58
CA LEU A 97 9.64 -10.74 31.73
C LEU A 97 10.26 -11.26 30.41
N GLN A 98 11.01 -12.35 30.44
CA GLN A 98 11.55 -12.99 29.24
C GLN A 98 10.42 -13.51 28.34
N TYR A 99 9.41 -14.12 28.91
CA TYR A 99 8.23 -14.60 28.17
C TYR A 99 7.47 -13.44 27.51
N GLU A 100 7.22 -12.36 28.23
CA GLU A 100 6.59 -11.16 27.68
C GLU A 100 7.41 -10.54 26.54
N GLN A 101 8.74 -10.43 26.72
CA GLN A 101 9.61 -9.91 25.67
C GLN A 101 9.59 -10.77 24.40
N THR A 102 9.57 -12.09 24.55
CA THR A 102 9.51 -13.00 23.39
C THR A 102 8.18 -12.91 22.67
N THR A 103 7.05 -12.82 23.39
CA THR A 103 5.72 -12.66 22.79
C THR A 103 5.60 -11.32 22.04
N LEU A 104 6.09 -10.22 22.62
CA LEU A 104 6.12 -8.90 21.97
C LEU A 104 6.97 -8.91 20.69
N LYS A 105 8.13 -9.58 20.71
CA LYS A 105 8.97 -9.73 19.51
C LYS A 105 8.26 -10.54 18.41
N HIS A 106 7.57 -11.61 18.77
CA HIS A 106 6.78 -12.40 17.81
C HIS A 106 5.63 -11.59 17.20
N GLN A 107 4.87 -10.86 18.04
CA GLN A 107 3.81 -9.98 17.56
C GLN A 107 4.35 -8.89 16.61
N ALA A 108 5.45 -8.25 16.97
CA ALA A 108 6.09 -7.24 16.14
C ALA A 108 6.55 -7.83 14.78
N THR A 109 7.06 -9.07 14.77
CA THR A 109 7.46 -9.75 13.54
C THR A 109 6.24 -10.09 12.64
N LEU A 110 5.16 -10.61 13.24
CA LEU A 110 3.92 -10.88 12.52
C LEU A 110 3.31 -9.61 11.93
N ASN A 111 3.29 -8.52 12.69
CA ASN A 111 2.79 -7.24 12.19
C ASN A 111 3.64 -6.70 11.02
N LYS A 112 4.96 -6.84 11.08
CA LYS A 112 5.85 -6.48 9.95
C LYS A 112 5.54 -7.31 8.70
N LEU A 113 5.37 -8.62 8.85
CA LEU A 113 5.02 -9.50 7.72
C LEU A 113 3.66 -9.15 7.13
N LEU A 114 2.66 -8.83 7.95
CA LEU A 114 1.35 -8.36 7.49
C LEU A 114 1.44 -7.05 6.71
N ILE A 115 2.21 -6.08 7.20
CA ILE A 115 2.42 -4.79 6.51
C ILE A 115 3.11 -5.01 5.16
N ILE A 116 4.15 -5.85 5.11
CA ILE A 116 4.85 -6.18 3.85
C ILE A 116 3.88 -6.88 2.87
N GLY A 117 3.11 -7.85 3.34
CA GLY A 117 2.11 -8.55 2.53
C GLY A 117 1.05 -7.59 1.95
N LEU A 118 0.54 -6.66 2.79
CA LEU A 118 -0.40 -5.64 2.35
C LEU A 118 0.22 -4.68 1.32
N ALA A 119 1.47 -4.26 1.54
CA ALA A 119 2.19 -3.40 0.59
C ALA A 119 2.38 -4.08 -0.77
N VAL A 120 2.71 -5.37 -0.80
CA VAL A 120 2.83 -6.15 -2.05
C VAL A 120 1.48 -6.26 -2.76
N LEU A 121 0.38 -6.50 -2.03
CA LEU A 121 -0.97 -6.52 -2.58
C LEU A 121 -1.36 -5.17 -3.21
N VAL A 122 -1.14 -4.07 -2.49
CA VAL A 122 -1.43 -2.72 -2.99
C VAL A 122 -0.61 -2.42 -4.25
N LEU A 123 0.67 -2.78 -4.27
CA LEU A 123 1.53 -2.61 -5.46
C LEU A 123 1.00 -3.45 -6.63
N GLY A 124 0.60 -4.70 -6.41
CA GLY A 124 0.00 -5.57 -7.41
C GLY A 124 -1.27 -4.98 -8.02
N PHE A 125 -2.17 -4.46 -7.17
CA PHE A 125 -3.38 -3.76 -7.63
C PHE A 125 -3.06 -2.49 -8.42
N ALA A 126 -2.08 -1.69 -7.99
CA ALA A 126 -1.65 -0.48 -8.70
C ALA A 126 -1.12 -0.81 -10.10
N VAL A 127 -0.28 -1.83 -10.23
CA VAL A 127 0.24 -2.30 -11.53
C VAL A 127 -0.89 -2.81 -12.42
N MET A 128 -1.83 -3.58 -11.87
CA MET A 128 -2.98 -4.09 -12.63
C MET A 128 -3.89 -2.95 -13.11
N ALA A 129 -4.19 -1.97 -12.27
CA ALA A 129 -4.97 -0.78 -12.60
C ALA A 129 -4.28 0.05 -13.69
N TYR A 130 -2.96 0.27 -13.58
CA TYR A 130 -2.17 0.97 -14.58
C TYR A 130 -2.19 0.27 -15.95
N ARG A 131 -1.98 -1.05 -15.97
CA ARG A 131 -2.06 -1.84 -17.20
C ARG A 131 -3.47 -1.80 -17.83
N SER A 132 -4.51 -1.90 -17.00
CA SER A 132 -5.90 -1.80 -17.44
C SER A 132 -6.22 -0.42 -18.01
N PHE A 133 -5.70 0.65 -17.40
CA PHE A 133 -5.86 2.02 -17.89
C PHE A 133 -5.20 2.21 -19.26
N ILE A 134 -3.94 1.75 -19.44
CA ILE A 134 -3.26 1.82 -20.75
C ILE A 134 -3.99 0.98 -21.80
N ALA A 135 -4.43 -0.22 -21.45
CA ALA A 135 -5.19 -1.07 -22.38
C ALA A 135 -6.48 -0.37 -22.83
N ARG A 136 -7.24 0.25 -21.92
CA ARG A 136 -8.44 1.02 -22.26
C ARG A 136 -8.15 2.20 -23.18
N GLN A 137 -7.06 2.92 -22.95
CA GLN A 137 -6.65 4.04 -23.82
C GLN A 137 -6.36 3.56 -25.24
N ARG A 138 -5.63 2.44 -25.37
CA ARG A 138 -5.33 1.83 -26.69
C ARG A 138 -6.60 1.32 -27.38
N PHE A 139 -7.48 0.63 -26.66
CA PHE A 139 -8.76 0.18 -27.21
C PHE A 139 -9.64 1.35 -27.66
N LYS A 140 -9.65 2.44 -26.89
CA LYS A 140 -10.40 3.65 -27.24
C LYS A 140 -9.83 4.27 -28.52
N ALA A 141 -8.52 4.41 -28.65
CA ALA A 141 -7.88 4.95 -29.84
C ALA A 141 -8.19 4.10 -31.09
N LEU A 142 -8.04 2.77 -31.00
CA LEU A 142 -8.38 1.85 -32.09
C LEU A 142 -9.88 1.84 -32.44
N ALA A 143 -10.76 2.11 -31.46
CA ALA A 143 -12.20 2.16 -31.69
C ALA A 143 -12.69 3.51 -32.26
N GLU A 144 -11.92 4.59 -32.10
CA GLU A 144 -12.37 5.95 -32.43
C GLU A 144 -11.67 6.51 -33.70
N TYR A 145 -10.45 6.09 -34.01
CA TYR A 145 -9.68 6.67 -35.10
C TYR A 145 -9.37 5.64 -36.20
N ASP A 146 -9.17 6.14 -37.45
CA ASP A 146 -8.70 5.36 -38.55
C ASP A 146 -7.18 5.19 -38.43
N ASP A 147 -6.70 3.95 -38.49
CA ASP A 147 -5.27 3.61 -38.27
C ASP A 147 -4.33 4.24 -39.33
N LEU A 148 -4.83 4.46 -40.54
CA LEU A 148 -4.00 5.01 -41.64
C LEU A 148 -3.90 6.52 -41.58
N THR A 149 -5.02 7.20 -41.30
CA THR A 149 -5.16 8.66 -41.49
C THR A 149 -5.25 9.43 -40.17
N ALA A 150 -5.42 8.73 -39.03
CA ALA A 150 -5.55 9.30 -37.69
C ALA A 150 -6.67 10.37 -37.53
N ILE A 151 -7.67 10.36 -38.41
CA ILE A 151 -8.94 11.09 -38.24
C ILE A 151 -10.01 10.13 -37.66
N SER A 152 -11.17 10.64 -37.29
CA SER A 152 -12.27 9.79 -36.80
C SER A 152 -12.58 8.67 -37.82
N ASN A 153 -12.68 7.44 -37.32
CA ASN A 153 -13.25 6.36 -38.10
C ASN A 153 -14.77 6.52 -38.25
N ARG A 154 -15.40 5.70 -39.11
CA ARG A 154 -16.85 5.77 -39.35
C ARG A 154 -17.72 5.78 -38.12
N TYR A 155 -17.34 4.96 -37.13
CA TYR A 155 -18.10 4.87 -35.88
C TYR A 155 -18.00 6.15 -35.04
N HIS A 156 -16.79 6.61 -34.83
CA HIS A 156 -16.54 7.81 -34.02
C HIS A 156 -17.07 9.08 -34.70
N PHE A 157 -16.89 9.19 -36.02
CA PHE A 157 -17.50 10.26 -36.82
C PHE A 157 -19.03 10.29 -36.60
N SER A 158 -19.71 9.13 -36.77
CA SER A 158 -21.16 9.05 -36.64
C SER A 158 -21.62 9.44 -35.23
N THR A 159 -20.92 8.99 -34.18
CA THR A 159 -21.27 9.30 -32.78
C THR A 159 -21.08 10.79 -32.49
N SER A 160 -19.94 11.35 -32.87
CA SER A 160 -19.59 12.76 -32.64
C SER A 160 -20.47 13.70 -33.45
N ALA A 161 -20.73 13.36 -34.71
CA ALA A 161 -21.58 14.14 -35.58
C ALA A 161 -23.05 14.18 -35.08
N LYS A 162 -23.60 13.06 -34.64
CA LYS A 162 -24.96 13.04 -34.04
C LYS A 162 -25.06 13.92 -32.80
N GLY A 163 -24.02 13.86 -31.92
CA GLY A 163 -23.96 14.73 -30.73
C GLY A 163 -23.92 16.23 -31.08
N ALA A 164 -23.07 16.58 -32.07
CA ALA A 164 -22.94 17.97 -32.53
C ALA A 164 -24.23 18.49 -33.22
N LEU A 165 -24.86 17.66 -34.05
CA LEU A 165 -26.13 18.01 -34.70
C LEU A 165 -27.25 18.20 -33.68
N ALA A 166 -27.39 17.38 -32.67
CA ALA A 166 -28.39 17.55 -31.60
C ALA A 166 -28.18 18.85 -30.81
N LEU A 167 -26.94 19.30 -30.62
CA LEU A 167 -26.62 20.59 -30.00
C LEU A 167 -27.03 21.76 -30.95
N CYS A 168 -26.74 21.63 -32.25
CA CYS A 168 -27.13 22.62 -33.24
C CYS A 168 -28.66 22.74 -33.35
N GLU A 169 -29.37 21.62 -33.42
CA GLU A 169 -30.85 21.59 -33.43
C GLU A 169 -31.44 22.27 -32.20
N LYS A 170 -31.00 21.93 -31.01
CA LYS A 170 -31.44 22.54 -29.75
C LYS A 170 -31.17 24.04 -29.70
N GLY A 171 -30.03 24.48 -30.23
CA GLY A 171 -29.63 25.89 -30.30
C GLY A 171 -30.13 26.63 -31.53
N GLN A 172 -30.87 25.97 -32.43
CA GLN A 172 -31.26 26.51 -33.75
C GLN A 172 -30.06 27.10 -34.50
N LEU A 173 -28.91 26.45 -34.39
CA LEU A 173 -27.68 26.87 -35.06
C LEU A 173 -27.58 26.19 -36.42
N PRO A 174 -27.03 26.86 -37.45
CA PRO A 174 -26.78 26.25 -38.75
C PRO A 174 -25.78 25.08 -38.59
N ALA A 175 -25.89 24.09 -39.45
CA ALA A 175 -24.93 23.02 -39.59
C ALA A 175 -24.86 22.60 -41.05
N ALA A 176 -23.66 22.21 -41.52
CA ALA A 176 -23.46 21.71 -42.89
C ALA A 176 -22.63 20.43 -42.84
N LEU A 177 -22.86 19.59 -43.84
CA LEU A 177 -22.12 18.36 -44.05
C LEU A 177 -21.46 18.38 -45.43
N ILE A 178 -20.17 18.05 -45.50
CA ILE A 178 -19.41 17.80 -46.70
C ILE A 178 -19.11 16.31 -46.73
N VAL A 179 -19.38 15.65 -47.85
CA VAL A 179 -18.91 14.30 -48.16
C VAL A 179 -18.04 14.37 -49.37
N PHE A 180 -16.91 13.69 -49.42
CA PHE A 180 -16.04 13.66 -50.58
C PHE A 180 -15.34 12.32 -50.76
N ASP A 181 -14.94 12.05 -51.99
CA ASP A 181 -14.29 10.80 -52.39
C ASP A 181 -13.15 11.10 -53.37
N LEU A 182 -12.03 10.37 -53.24
CA LEU A 182 -10.87 10.53 -54.10
C LEU A 182 -11.17 9.99 -55.51
N ASP A 183 -11.01 10.85 -56.52
CA ASP A 183 -11.25 10.47 -57.90
C ASP A 183 -10.22 9.43 -58.37
N HIS A 184 -10.72 8.39 -59.04
CA HIS A 184 -9.87 7.33 -59.61
C HIS A 184 -8.90 6.65 -58.64
N PHE A 185 -9.21 6.61 -57.35
CA PHE A 185 -8.33 6.06 -56.31
C PHE A 185 -7.95 4.58 -56.58
N LYS A 186 -8.88 3.80 -57.09
CA LYS A 186 -8.59 2.42 -57.50
C LYS A 186 -7.51 2.36 -58.57
N GLN A 187 -7.52 3.28 -59.57
CA GLN A 187 -6.50 3.33 -60.60
C GLN A 187 -5.12 3.67 -60.03
N ILE A 188 -5.06 4.57 -59.04
CA ILE A 188 -3.81 4.90 -58.32
C ILE A 188 -3.24 3.64 -57.69
N ASN A 189 -4.07 2.87 -56.97
CA ASN A 189 -3.65 1.60 -56.35
C ASN A 189 -3.20 0.57 -57.40
N ASP A 190 -3.96 0.41 -58.48
CA ASP A 190 -3.68 -0.60 -59.51
C ASP A 190 -2.38 -0.27 -60.28
N GLN A 191 -2.07 1.01 -60.50
CA GLN A 191 -0.88 1.46 -61.26
C GLN A 191 0.36 1.63 -60.38
N HIS A 192 0.22 2.13 -59.16
CA HIS A 192 1.35 2.55 -58.33
C HIS A 192 1.45 1.73 -56.99
N GLY A 193 0.52 0.79 -56.80
CA GLY A 193 0.48 -0.04 -55.61
C GLY A 193 -0.22 0.61 -54.40
N HIS A 194 -0.57 -0.20 -53.40
CA HIS A 194 -1.28 0.25 -52.20
C HIS A 194 -0.51 1.28 -51.37
N ALA A 195 0.82 1.25 -51.41
CA ALA A 195 1.64 2.24 -50.67
C ALA A 195 1.44 3.67 -51.22
N ALA A 196 1.25 3.83 -52.55
CA ALA A 196 0.92 5.12 -53.16
C ALA A 196 -0.49 5.58 -52.78
N GLY A 197 -1.46 4.66 -52.77
CA GLY A 197 -2.81 4.97 -52.30
C GLY A 197 -2.84 5.37 -50.80
N ASP A 198 -2.14 4.65 -49.95
CA ASP A 198 -2.01 4.99 -48.55
C ASP A 198 -1.39 6.36 -48.32
N TRP A 199 -0.38 6.69 -49.10
CA TRP A 199 0.23 8.02 -49.09
C TRP A 199 -0.80 9.09 -49.53
N ALA A 200 -1.54 8.85 -50.61
CA ALA A 200 -2.56 9.77 -51.11
C ALA A 200 -3.65 10.05 -50.04
N LEU A 201 -4.12 9.02 -49.35
CA LEU A 201 -5.10 9.16 -48.27
C LEU A 201 -4.56 10.02 -47.10
N ARG A 202 -3.31 9.79 -46.69
CA ARG A 202 -2.66 10.60 -45.62
C ARG A 202 -2.54 12.06 -46.04
N GLN A 203 -2.00 12.31 -47.24
CA GLN A 203 -1.81 13.67 -47.72
C GLN A 203 -3.14 14.42 -47.89
N THR A 204 -4.19 13.76 -48.35
CA THR A 204 -5.54 14.32 -48.43
C THR A 204 -6.03 14.80 -47.06
N VAL A 205 -5.87 13.96 -46.04
CA VAL A 205 -6.27 14.29 -44.67
C VAL A 205 -5.44 15.44 -44.12
N ASP A 206 -4.10 15.37 -44.25
CA ASP A 206 -3.21 16.41 -43.73
C ASP A 206 -3.48 17.76 -44.39
N THR A 207 -3.77 17.76 -45.71
CA THR A 207 -4.13 18.95 -46.46
C THR A 207 -5.44 19.55 -45.99
N CYS A 208 -6.51 18.74 -45.88
CA CYS A 208 -7.84 19.21 -45.44
C CYS A 208 -7.83 19.67 -44.02
N ARG A 209 -7.11 19.00 -43.12
CA ARG A 209 -7.05 19.30 -41.68
C ARG A 209 -6.58 20.72 -41.38
N ASN A 210 -5.72 21.29 -42.24
CA ASN A 210 -5.23 22.67 -42.09
C ASN A 210 -6.34 23.74 -42.19
N PHE A 211 -7.49 23.39 -42.75
CA PHE A 211 -8.64 24.29 -42.90
C PHE A 211 -9.75 24.01 -41.87
N MET A 212 -9.62 22.98 -41.00
CA MET A 212 -10.61 22.57 -40.03
C MET A 212 -10.48 23.36 -38.72
N ARG A 213 -11.63 23.59 -38.08
CA ARG A 213 -11.72 24.15 -36.73
C ARG A 213 -11.74 23.04 -35.69
N ASN A 214 -11.47 23.38 -34.44
CA ASN A 214 -11.51 22.41 -33.32
C ASN A 214 -12.88 21.74 -33.12
N ASN A 215 -13.98 22.39 -33.52
CA ASN A 215 -15.34 21.87 -33.36
C ASN A 215 -15.84 21.13 -34.60
N ASP A 216 -15.09 21.14 -35.71
CA ASP A 216 -15.44 20.40 -36.90
C ASP A 216 -15.15 18.92 -36.69
N VAL A 217 -16.05 18.05 -37.17
CA VAL A 217 -15.88 16.59 -37.04
C VAL A 217 -15.45 16.06 -38.41
N PHE A 218 -14.19 15.60 -38.51
CA PHE A 218 -13.63 15.06 -39.70
C PHE A 218 -13.40 13.55 -39.55
N GLY A 219 -13.93 12.75 -40.47
CA GLY A 219 -13.83 11.30 -40.39
C GLY A 219 -13.69 10.62 -41.78
N ARG A 220 -13.09 9.44 -41.76
CA ARG A 220 -13.04 8.50 -42.89
C ARG A 220 -14.21 7.54 -42.75
N ILE A 221 -15.15 7.61 -43.69
CA ILE A 221 -16.41 6.84 -43.64
C ILE A 221 -16.43 5.62 -44.57
N GLY A 222 -15.46 5.54 -45.49
CA GLY A 222 -15.27 4.45 -46.44
C GLY A 222 -13.80 4.23 -46.76
N GLY A 223 -13.50 3.46 -47.81
CA GLY A 223 -12.14 3.20 -48.24
C GLY A 223 -11.40 4.48 -48.69
N GLU A 224 -12.04 5.25 -49.57
CA GLU A 224 -11.59 6.51 -50.15
C GLU A 224 -12.57 7.66 -49.87
N GLU A 225 -13.57 7.41 -49.00
CA GLU A 225 -14.65 8.34 -48.69
C GLU A 225 -14.43 9.02 -47.35
N PHE A 226 -14.66 10.31 -47.30
CA PHE A 226 -14.48 11.18 -46.15
C PHE A 226 -15.72 12.03 -45.90
N ALA A 227 -15.93 12.40 -44.63
CA ALA A 227 -17.02 13.32 -44.26
C ALA A 227 -16.53 14.36 -43.27
N ILE A 228 -17.01 15.59 -43.42
CA ILE A 228 -16.73 16.73 -42.55
C ILE A 228 -18.05 17.34 -42.14
N LEU A 229 -18.38 17.25 -40.83
CA LEU A 229 -19.49 17.98 -40.24
C LEU A 229 -18.99 19.31 -39.68
N LEU A 230 -19.70 20.37 -40.00
CA LEU A 230 -19.39 21.76 -39.66
C LEU A 230 -20.50 22.34 -38.77
N PRO A 231 -20.42 22.17 -37.44
CA PRO A 231 -21.40 22.76 -36.52
C PRO A 231 -21.31 24.30 -36.54
N GLY A 232 -22.47 24.98 -36.50
CA GLY A 232 -22.51 26.43 -36.53
C GLY A 232 -22.10 27.07 -37.88
N CYS A 233 -22.05 26.27 -38.96
CA CYS A 233 -21.60 26.74 -40.29
C CYS A 233 -22.79 26.84 -41.24
N GLN A 234 -22.90 27.99 -41.91
CA GLN A 234 -23.88 28.25 -42.97
C GLN A 234 -23.46 27.55 -44.27
N SER A 235 -24.40 27.26 -45.16
CA SER A 235 -24.24 26.57 -46.42
C SER A 235 -23.15 27.17 -47.32
N ASP A 236 -23.11 28.50 -47.48
CA ASP A 236 -22.17 29.20 -48.31
C ASP A 236 -20.71 29.02 -47.86
N LYS A 237 -20.52 29.06 -46.52
CA LYS A 237 -19.18 28.86 -45.94
C LYS A 237 -18.73 27.40 -46.05
N ALA A 238 -19.64 26.46 -45.96
CA ALA A 238 -19.36 25.05 -46.14
C ALA A 238 -18.98 24.74 -47.59
N HIS A 239 -19.69 25.35 -48.55
CA HIS A 239 -19.37 25.25 -49.97
C HIS A 239 -17.97 25.84 -50.29
N LEU A 240 -17.68 27.03 -49.76
CA LEU A 240 -16.35 27.63 -49.85
C LEU A 240 -15.25 26.76 -49.29
N LEU A 241 -15.46 26.15 -48.11
CA LEU A 241 -14.52 25.24 -47.49
C LEU A 241 -14.28 23.99 -48.36
N ALA A 242 -15.35 23.43 -48.93
CA ALA A 242 -15.25 22.30 -49.86
C ALA A 242 -14.44 22.65 -51.10
N GLU A 243 -14.61 23.84 -51.69
CA GLU A 243 -13.80 24.32 -52.80
C GLU A 243 -12.33 24.53 -52.44
N ILE A 244 -12.04 25.08 -51.27
CA ILE A 244 -10.67 25.21 -50.75
C ILE A 244 -10.02 23.83 -50.58
N CYS A 245 -10.69 22.85 -49.98
CA CYS A 245 -10.20 21.50 -49.83
C CYS A 245 -9.98 20.82 -51.19
N ARG A 246 -10.93 20.95 -52.12
CA ARG A 246 -10.84 20.40 -53.47
C ARG A 246 -9.58 20.95 -54.21
N ASP A 247 -9.42 22.28 -54.20
CA ASP A 247 -8.28 22.93 -54.84
C ASP A 247 -6.95 22.53 -54.20
N ALA A 248 -6.90 22.54 -52.85
CA ALA A 248 -5.71 22.12 -52.14
C ALA A 248 -5.32 20.66 -52.43
N ILE A 249 -6.32 19.74 -52.48
CA ILE A 249 -6.04 18.34 -52.87
C ILE A 249 -5.50 18.23 -54.29
N SER A 250 -6.05 18.98 -55.24
CA SER A 250 -5.61 18.95 -56.65
C SER A 250 -4.21 19.55 -56.86
N ASN A 251 -3.72 20.34 -55.92
CA ASN A 251 -2.40 20.93 -55.89
C ASN A 251 -1.36 20.16 -55.05
N ILE A 252 -1.71 19.00 -54.52
CA ILE A 252 -0.74 18.17 -53.78
C ILE A 252 0.37 17.71 -54.75
N ASP A 253 1.62 17.99 -54.37
CA ASP A 253 2.77 17.49 -55.10
C ASP A 253 2.95 15.98 -54.88
N THR A 254 2.47 15.20 -55.84
CA THR A 254 2.55 13.73 -55.78
C THR A 254 3.95 13.18 -56.04
N ALA A 255 4.85 13.96 -56.64
CA ALA A 255 6.24 13.57 -56.85
C ALA A 255 6.96 13.28 -55.52
N ALA A 256 6.52 13.91 -54.42
CA ALA A 256 7.00 13.64 -53.07
C ALA A 256 6.73 12.19 -52.60
N SER A 257 5.77 11.47 -53.20
CA SER A 257 5.52 10.05 -52.96
C SER A 257 6.51 9.11 -53.63
N GLY A 258 7.32 9.63 -54.55
CA GLY A 258 8.13 8.84 -55.48
C GLY A 258 7.36 8.33 -56.68
N TYR A 259 6.10 8.76 -56.90
CA TYR A 259 5.23 8.38 -58.01
C TYR A 259 4.63 9.61 -58.66
N ASP A 260 4.41 9.56 -59.97
CA ASP A 260 3.77 10.64 -60.76
C ASP A 260 2.33 10.26 -61.08
N PHE A 261 1.37 10.84 -60.33
CA PHE A 261 -0.05 10.70 -60.58
C PHE A 261 -0.79 12.00 -60.22
N LYS A 262 -1.97 12.19 -60.75
CA LYS A 262 -2.84 13.32 -60.37
C LYS A 262 -3.80 12.91 -59.29
N LEU A 263 -3.86 13.69 -58.22
CA LEU A 263 -4.82 13.51 -57.13
C LEU A 263 -5.93 14.55 -57.27
N SER A 264 -7.17 14.12 -57.21
CA SER A 264 -8.34 15.00 -57.14
C SER A 264 -9.46 14.34 -56.35
N ALA A 265 -10.45 15.10 -55.95
CA ALA A 265 -11.60 14.58 -55.21
C ALA A 265 -12.90 15.28 -55.68
N SER A 266 -13.99 14.53 -55.63
CA SER A 266 -15.35 15.03 -55.90
C SER A 266 -16.09 15.23 -54.60
N PHE A 267 -16.71 16.38 -54.43
CA PHE A 267 -17.33 16.84 -53.20
C PHE A 267 -18.82 17.02 -53.37
N GLY A 268 -19.62 16.59 -52.33
CA GLY A 268 -21.00 16.91 -52.17
C GLY A 268 -21.21 17.66 -50.86
N VAL A 269 -22.01 18.71 -50.87
CA VAL A 269 -22.27 19.56 -49.72
C VAL A 269 -23.81 19.68 -49.52
N THR A 270 -24.24 19.60 -48.26
CA THR A 270 -25.60 19.91 -47.86
C THR A 270 -25.61 20.66 -46.56
N SER A 271 -26.77 21.18 -46.16
CA SER A 271 -26.97 21.89 -44.88
C SER A 271 -28.18 21.39 -44.12
N ALA A 272 -28.20 21.64 -42.82
CA ALA A 272 -29.35 21.33 -41.97
C ALA A 272 -30.61 22.13 -42.35
N GLU A 273 -30.46 23.25 -43.04
CA GLU A 273 -31.60 24.04 -43.54
C GLU A 273 -32.37 23.28 -44.64
N ILE A 274 -31.72 22.43 -45.40
CA ILE A 274 -32.30 21.64 -46.50
C ILE A 274 -32.64 20.24 -46.08
N SER A 275 -31.68 19.57 -45.41
CA SER A 275 -31.74 18.14 -45.11
C SER A 275 -32.21 17.84 -43.64
N GLY A 276 -32.40 18.87 -42.81
CA GLY A 276 -32.67 18.73 -41.39
C GLY A 276 -31.43 18.29 -40.58
N TYR A 277 -31.61 18.08 -39.26
CA TYR A 277 -30.47 17.73 -38.36
C TYR A 277 -30.25 16.23 -38.21
N HIS A 278 -30.87 15.40 -39.05
CA HIS A 278 -30.65 13.96 -39.04
C HIS A 278 -29.42 13.55 -39.86
N LEU A 279 -28.39 13.04 -39.17
CA LEU A 279 -27.10 12.67 -39.82
C LEU A 279 -27.29 11.78 -41.05
N THR A 280 -28.17 10.76 -40.97
CA THR A 280 -28.41 9.82 -42.08
C THR A 280 -28.90 10.57 -43.32
N LYS A 281 -29.83 11.47 -43.18
CA LYS A 281 -30.38 12.29 -44.29
C LYS A 281 -29.34 13.24 -44.87
N LEU A 282 -28.56 13.90 -44.00
CA LEU A 282 -27.45 14.77 -44.42
C LEU A 282 -26.42 13.99 -45.24
N ILE A 283 -26.05 12.75 -44.80
CA ILE A 283 -25.12 11.90 -45.58
C ILE A 283 -25.70 11.52 -46.94
N GLU A 284 -26.96 11.04 -46.99
CA GLU A 284 -27.64 10.69 -48.24
C GLU A 284 -27.70 11.85 -49.26
N ASP A 285 -28.02 13.02 -48.80
CA ASP A 285 -28.16 14.21 -49.64
C ASP A 285 -26.79 14.72 -50.12
N ALA A 286 -25.79 14.75 -49.24
CA ALA A 286 -24.42 15.07 -49.61
C ALA A 286 -23.82 14.04 -50.58
N ASP A 287 -24.08 12.74 -50.38
CA ASP A 287 -23.63 11.66 -51.29
C ASP A 287 -24.29 11.83 -52.69
N THR A 288 -25.58 12.17 -52.73
CA THR A 288 -26.26 12.47 -53.98
C THR A 288 -25.58 13.63 -54.75
N ALA A 289 -25.22 14.70 -54.05
CA ALA A 289 -24.51 15.83 -54.65
C ALA A 289 -23.07 15.40 -55.08
N MET A 290 -22.35 14.65 -54.30
CA MET A 290 -21.04 14.13 -54.66
C MET A 290 -21.10 13.23 -55.88
N TYR A 291 -22.11 12.39 -56.00
CA TYR A 291 -22.32 11.57 -57.19
C TYR A 291 -22.59 12.41 -58.44
N GLN A 292 -23.35 13.50 -58.34
CA GLN A 292 -23.51 14.47 -59.42
C GLN A 292 -22.17 15.12 -59.81
N ALA A 293 -21.32 15.48 -58.85
CA ALA A 293 -19.96 15.97 -59.09
C ALA A 293 -19.13 14.96 -59.93
N LYS A 294 -19.18 13.67 -59.55
CA LYS A 294 -18.50 12.59 -60.29
C LYS A 294 -19.02 12.46 -61.71
N GLN A 295 -20.34 12.53 -61.94
CA GLN A 295 -20.94 12.44 -63.28
C GLN A 295 -20.60 13.63 -64.18
N GLN A 296 -20.49 14.84 -63.64
CA GLN A 296 -20.20 16.07 -64.35
C GLN A 296 -18.72 16.29 -64.67
N GLY A 297 -17.88 15.28 -64.51
CA GLY A 297 -16.46 15.31 -64.92
C GLY A 297 -15.48 15.36 -63.74
N ARG A 298 -15.91 15.05 -62.50
CA ARG A 298 -15.08 14.96 -61.29
C ARG A 298 -14.36 16.27 -60.91
N ASN A 299 -13.51 16.21 -59.86
CA ASN A 299 -12.73 17.35 -59.36
C ASN A 299 -13.57 18.62 -59.20
N LYS A 300 -14.72 18.57 -58.57
CA LYS A 300 -15.65 19.68 -58.35
C LYS A 300 -16.46 19.49 -57.08
N VAL A 301 -17.08 20.59 -56.69
CA VAL A 301 -18.03 20.65 -55.58
C VAL A 301 -19.42 20.78 -56.16
N GLN A 302 -20.36 19.97 -55.64
CA GLN A 302 -21.80 20.11 -55.89
C GLN A 302 -22.52 20.34 -54.61
N PHE A 303 -23.50 21.26 -54.64
CA PHE A 303 -24.39 21.54 -53.50
C PHE A 303 -25.75 20.87 -53.72
N PHE A 304 -26.25 20.14 -52.72
CA PHE A 304 -27.56 19.53 -52.78
C PHE A 304 -28.65 20.61 -52.75
N GLN A 305 -29.49 20.65 -53.77
CA GLN A 305 -30.54 21.70 -53.90
C GLN A 305 -31.92 21.29 -53.44
N GLY A 306 -32.11 20.04 -52.95
CA GLY A 306 -33.38 19.50 -52.51
C GLY A 306 -34.18 18.85 -53.65
#